data_868ec353d7646fd434357ea96553f28a
#
_entry.id   868ec353d7646fd434357ea96553f28a
#
_cell.length_a   1.000
_cell.length_b   1.000
_cell.length_c   1.000
_cell.angle_alpha   90.00
_cell.angle_beta   90.00
_cell.angle_gamma   90.00
#
_symmetry.space_group_name_H-M   'P 1'
#
loop_
_entity.id
_entity.type
_entity.pdbx_description
1 polymer ?
#
loop_
_entity_poly.entity_id
_entity_poly.type
_entity_poly.pdbx_seq_one_letter_code
_entity_poly.pdbx_strand_id
1 'polypeptide(L)'
;LAPQGEQAVPIIQIRNCLLVSIQIELHDRLALDLQAALMDRVRESGAKGVVLDVSGVEIIDSYITRILNDIGRSVRFMGAECYLVGVRPAVAMTLVEMGVELDALHTALNLDLALARLEPAG
;
A
#
# COMPACT_ATOMS: atom_id res chain seq x y z
N LEU A 1 -23.06 9.28 -14.10
CA LEU A 1 -22.25 9.06 -13.67
C LEU A 1 -21.48 7.91 -13.80
N ALA A 2 -20.43 7.92 -14.06
CA ALA A 2 -19.67 6.79 -14.33
C ALA A 2 -19.43 6.03 -13.04
N PRO A 3 -19.41 4.74 -13.11
CA PRO A 3 -19.27 3.93 -11.91
C PRO A 3 -17.81 3.77 -11.52
N GLN A 4 -17.06 4.82 -11.51
CA GLN A 4 -15.66 4.69 -11.15
C GLN A 4 -15.51 4.20 -9.74
N GLY A 5 -16.47 4.51 -8.87
CA GLY A 5 -16.37 4.06 -7.51
C GLY A 5 -16.29 2.56 -7.37
N GLU A 6 -16.82 1.84 -8.35
CA GLU A 6 -16.80 0.39 -8.30
C GLU A 6 -15.43 -0.19 -8.51
N GLN A 7 -14.56 0.53 -9.21
CA GLN A 7 -13.24 0.04 -9.55
C GLN A 7 -12.14 0.73 -8.80
N ALA A 8 -12.48 1.81 -8.13
CA ALA A 8 -11.48 2.54 -7.38
C ALA A 8 -11.08 1.78 -6.12
N VAL A 9 -9.82 1.81 -5.82
CA VAL A 9 -9.32 1.22 -4.57
C VAL A 9 -9.59 2.25 -3.46
N PRO A 10 -10.28 1.87 -2.38
CA PRO A 10 -10.59 2.83 -1.32
C PRO A 10 -9.34 3.28 -0.58
N ILE A 11 -9.31 4.55 -0.23
CA ILE A 11 -8.27 5.12 0.59
C ILE A 11 -8.96 5.70 1.82
N ILE A 12 -8.65 5.17 2.99
CA ILE A 12 -9.32 5.54 4.24
C ILE A 12 -8.31 6.20 5.14
N GLN A 13 -8.69 7.34 5.71
CA GLN A 13 -7.82 8.02 6.65
C GLN A 13 -8.08 7.50 8.06
N ILE A 14 -7.01 7.09 8.74
CA ILE A 14 -7.05 6.65 10.13
C ILE A 14 -6.00 7.45 10.86
N ARG A 15 -6.45 8.40 11.69
CA ARG A 15 -5.56 9.31 12.41
C ARG A 15 -4.65 10.02 11.41
N ASN A 16 -3.35 9.92 11.55
CA ASN A 16 -2.40 10.58 10.66
C ASN A 16 -1.92 9.68 9.53
N CYS A 17 -2.63 8.59 9.28
CA CYS A 17 -2.22 7.61 8.29
C CYS A 17 -3.33 7.36 7.28
N LEU A 18 -2.95 6.88 6.11
CA LEU A 18 -3.89 6.46 5.09
C LEU A 18 -3.80 4.96 4.94
N LEU A 19 -4.95 4.31 4.91
CA LEU A 19 -5.04 2.86 4.72
C LEU A 19 -5.57 2.57 3.32
N VAL A 20 -4.86 1.73 2.59
CA VAL A 20 -5.28 1.26 1.27
C VAL A 20 -5.42 -0.24 1.34
N SER A 21 -6.60 -0.75 1.05
CA SER A 21 -6.86 -2.18 1.07
C SER A 21 -6.89 -2.69 -0.36
N ILE A 22 -5.93 -3.52 -0.71
CA ILE A 22 -5.79 -4.06 -2.06
C ILE A 22 -6.31 -5.48 -2.04
N GLN A 23 -7.49 -5.70 -2.64
CA GLN A 23 -8.17 -6.99 -2.55
C GLN A 23 -8.42 -7.64 -3.88
N ILE A 24 -8.19 -6.93 -4.97
CA ILE A 24 -8.48 -7.44 -6.30
C ILE A 24 -7.28 -7.20 -7.18
N GLU A 25 -7.33 -7.75 -8.38
CA GLU A 25 -6.26 -7.56 -9.33
C GLU A 25 -6.11 -6.08 -9.68
N LEU A 26 -4.90 -5.61 -9.63
CA LEU A 26 -4.57 -4.28 -10.09
C LEU A 26 -4.14 -4.38 -11.55
N HIS A 27 -4.92 -3.79 -12.44
CA HIS A 27 -4.48 -3.66 -13.83
C HIS A 27 -3.90 -2.26 -14.03
N ASP A 28 -3.32 -2.02 -15.20
CA ASP A 28 -2.53 -0.80 -15.43
C ASP A 28 -3.26 0.47 -15.06
N ARG A 29 -4.49 0.62 -15.54
CA ARG A 29 -5.24 1.85 -15.31
C ARG A 29 -5.56 2.02 -13.83
N LEU A 30 -5.99 0.94 -13.19
CA LEU A 30 -6.35 1.01 -11.78
C LEU A 30 -5.15 1.32 -10.92
N ALA A 31 -4.01 0.75 -11.26
CA ALA A 31 -2.77 0.99 -10.52
C ALA A 31 -2.33 2.45 -10.63
N LEU A 32 -2.39 3.01 -11.85
CA LEU A 32 -2.02 4.40 -12.04
C LEU A 32 -2.99 5.34 -11.34
N ASP A 33 -4.29 5.04 -11.41
CA ASP A 33 -5.29 5.84 -10.74
C ASP A 33 -5.09 5.82 -9.22
N LEU A 34 -4.79 4.65 -8.68
CA LEU A 34 -4.52 4.52 -7.25
C LEU A 34 -3.31 5.35 -6.85
N GLN A 35 -2.24 5.25 -7.63
CA GLN A 35 -1.02 5.99 -7.33
C GLN A 35 -1.28 7.48 -7.31
N ALA A 36 -1.98 7.98 -8.33
CA ALA A 36 -2.27 9.41 -8.42
C ALA A 36 -3.18 9.86 -7.28
N ALA A 37 -4.23 9.10 -7.00
CA ALA A 37 -5.16 9.44 -5.93
C ALA A 37 -4.47 9.43 -4.57
N LEU A 38 -3.59 8.46 -4.35
CA LEU A 38 -2.87 8.34 -3.10
C LEU A 38 -1.92 9.52 -2.89
N MET A 39 -1.21 9.91 -3.94
CA MET A 39 -0.30 11.06 -3.83
C MET A 39 -1.06 12.33 -3.50
N ASP A 40 -2.22 12.54 -4.12
CA ASP A 40 -3.06 13.69 -3.80
C ASP A 40 -3.52 13.65 -2.34
N ARG A 41 -3.93 12.48 -1.86
CA ARG A 41 -4.40 12.34 -0.48
C ARG A 41 -3.26 12.57 0.52
N VAL A 42 -2.07 12.09 0.22
CA VAL A 42 -0.91 12.34 1.09
C VAL A 42 -0.66 13.83 1.19
N ARG A 43 -0.67 14.52 0.06
CA ARG A 43 -0.42 15.96 0.05
C ARG A 43 -1.49 16.72 0.81
N GLU A 44 -2.75 16.39 0.56
CA GLU A 44 -3.87 17.13 1.16
C GLU A 44 -3.99 16.88 2.65
N SER A 45 -3.78 15.64 3.08
CA SER A 45 -3.98 15.27 4.48
C SER A 45 -2.77 15.54 5.36
N GLY A 46 -1.60 15.64 4.75
CA GLY A 46 -0.36 15.70 5.52
C GLY A 46 -0.07 14.41 6.24
N ALA A 47 -0.59 13.29 5.75
CA ALA A 47 -0.41 12.00 6.40
C ALA A 47 1.06 11.66 6.57
N LYS A 48 1.40 11.09 7.70
CA LYS A 48 2.76 10.68 8.01
C LYS A 48 3.07 9.28 7.49
N GLY A 49 2.04 8.49 7.22
CA GLY A 49 2.25 7.15 6.77
C GLY A 49 1.12 6.64 5.91
N VAL A 50 1.46 5.64 5.12
CA VAL A 50 0.50 4.94 4.27
C VAL A 50 0.65 3.45 4.58
N VAL A 51 -0.46 2.78 4.80
CA VAL A 51 -0.47 1.34 5.06
C VAL A 51 -1.17 0.66 3.89
N LEU A 52 -0.45 -0.23 3.23
CA LEU A 52 -0.98 -1.04 2.13
C LEU A 52 -1.33 -2.41 2.70
N ASP A 53 -2.61 -2.72 2.76
CA ASP A 53 -3.08 -3.99 3.28
C ASP A 53 -3.31 -4.94 2.11
N VAL A 54 -2.53 -5.99 2.05
CA VAL A 54 -2.61 -6.97 0.96
C VAL A 54 -3.15 -8.30 1.45
N SER A 55 -3.89 -8.31 2.56
CA SER A 55 -4.44 -9.56 3.08
C SER A 55 -5.43 -10.19 2.12
N GLY A 56 -6.00 -9.43 1.21
CA GLY A 56 -6.88 -9.96 0.17
C GLY A 56 -6.16 -10.47 -1.07
N VAL A 57 -4.84 -10.34 -1.12
CA VAL A 57 -4.05 -10.77 -2.27
C VAL A 57 -3.61 -12.21 -2.04
N GLU A 58 -4.09 -13.11 -2.88
CA GLU A 58 -3.76 -14.54 -2.76
C GLU A 58 -2.60 -14.95 -3.65
N ILE A 59 -2.44 -14.25 -4.76
CA ILE A 59 -1.40 -14.54 -5.73
C ILE A 59 -0.70 -13.24 -6.07
N ILE A 60 0.62 -13.27 -6.05
CA ILE A 60 1.41 -12.10 -6.39
C ILE A 60 2.33 -12.44 -7.54
N ASP A 61 2.55 -11.48 -8.43
CA ASP A 61 3.46 -11.64 -9.55
C ASP A 61 4.40 -10.43 -9.60
N SER A 62 5.27 -10.43 -10.60
CA SER A 62 6.26 -9.36 -10.72
C SER A 62 5.61 -8.01 -11.00
N TYR A 63 4.46 -8.01 -11.67
CA TYR A 63 3.77 -6.77 -11.98
C TYR A 63 3.25 -6.11 -10.70
N ILE A 64 2.51 -6.88 -9.88
CA ILE A 64 1.99 -6.37 -8.61
C ILE A 64 3.12 -5.92 -7.71
N THR A 65 4.20 -6.70 -7.67
CA THR A 65 5.36 -6.37 -6.85
C THR A 65 5.94 -5.02 -7.25
N ARG A 66 6.07 -4.77 -8.56
CA ARG A 66 6.59 -3.49 -9.03
C ARG A 66 5.66 -2.34 -8.66
N ILE A 67 4.35 -2.55 -8.78
CA ILE A 67 3.37 -1.53 -8.41
C ILE A 67 3.53 -1.16 -6.94
N LEU A 68 3.64 -2.17 -6.07
CA LEU A 68 3.79 -1.90 -4.64
C LEU A 68 5.07 -1.12 -4.35
N ASN A 69 6.16 -1.49 -4.99
CA ASN A 69 7.42 -0.77 -4.83
C ASN A 69 7.31 0.66 -5.32
N ASP A 70 6.66 0.88 -6.45
CA ASP A 70 6.51 2.22 -7.00
C ASP A 70 5.68 3.10 -6.08
N ILE A 71 4.62 2.53 -5.49
CA ILE A 71 3.83 3.26 -4.51
C ILE A 71 4.70 3.64 -3.31
N GLY A 72 5.47 2.68 -2.80
CA GLY A 72 6.34 2.94 -1.67
C GLY A 72 7.35 4.05 -1.92
N ARG A 73 7.97 4.02 -3.10
CA ARG A 73 8.94 5.06 -3.46
C ARG A 73 8.28 6.42 -3.57
N SER A 74 7.09 6.46 -4.20
CA SER A 74 6.36 7.72 -4.36
C SER A 74 5.98 8.31 -3.02
N VAL A 75 5.51 7.47 -2.09
CA VAL A 75 5.13 7.90 -0.75
C VAL A 75 6.35 8.49 -0.03
N ARG A 76 7.50 7.84 -0.15
CA ARG A 76 8.72 8.34 0.49
C ARG A 76 9.15 9.68 -0.07
N PHE A 77 9.01 9.87 -1.38
CA PHE A 77 9.33 11.17 -1.98
C PHE A 77 8.41 12.27 -1.46
N MET A 78 7.22 11.91 -1.01
CA MET A 78 6.29 12.88 -0.41
C MET A 78 6.56 13.12 1.07
N GLY A 79 7.56 12.43 1.63
CA GLY A 79 7.92 12.63 3.02
C GLY A 79 7.17 11.76 4.00
N ALA A 80 6.49 10.72 3.53
CA ALA A 80 5.76 9.81 4.38
C ALA A 80 6.41 8.42 4.35
N GLU A 81 6.01 7.57 5.30
CA GLU A 81 6.50 6.19 5.37
C GLU A 81 5.43 5.26 4.84
N CYS A 82 5.84 4.19 4.18
CA CYS A 82 4.89 3.23 3.62
C CYS A 82 5.10 1.86 4.24
N TYR A 83 4.01 1.26 4.73
CA TYR A 83 4.03 -0.06 5.34
C TYR A 83 3.19 -1.03 4.53
N LEU A 84 3.70 -2.24 4.37
CA LEU A 84 2.97 -3.35 3.75
C LEU A 84 2.55 -4.29 4.87
N VAL A 85 1.25 -4.57 4.98
CA VAL A 85 0.74 -5.42 6.05
C VAL A 85 -0.14 -6.52 5.48
N GLY A 86 -0.30 -7.59 6.24
CA GLY A 86 -1.22 -8.66 5.90
C GLY A 86 -0.72 -9.57 4.80
N VAL A 87 0.59 -9.68 4.63
CA VAL A 87 1.14 -10.55 3.60
C VAL A 87 0.82 -12.01 3.96
N ARG A 88 0.12 -12.71 3.08
CA ARG A 88 -0.21 -14.12 3.32
C ARG A 88 1.05 -14.97 3.20
N PRO A 89 1.12 -16.07 3.95
CA PRO A 89 2.32 -16.92 3.91
C PRO A 89 2.73 -17.35 2.50
N ALA A 90 1.77 -17.76 1.68
CA ALA A 90 2.09 -18.18 0.32
C ALA A 90 2.65 -17.03 -0.52
N VAL A 91 2.14 -15.82 -0.30
CA VAL A 91 2.64 -14.64 -0.99
C VAL A 91 4.05 -14.30 -0.51
N ALA A 92 4.27 -14.40 0.80
CA ALA A 92 5.62 -14.14 1.36
C ALA A 92 6.64 -15.09 0.75
N MET A 93 6.28 -16.36 0.64
CA MET A 93 7.19 -17.36 0.06
C MET A 93 7.48 -17.07 -1.40
N THR A 94 6.47 -16.64 -2.15
CA THR A 94 6.64 -16.28 -3.55
C THR A 94 7.58 -15.08 -3.69
N LEU A 95 7.44 -14.09 -2.84
CA LEU A 95 8.32 -12.92 -2.88
C LEU A 95 9.77 -13.31 -2.65
N VAL A 96 10.01 -14.21 -1.71
CA VAL A 96 11.36 -14.71 -1.45
C VAL A 96 11.90 -15.46 -2.67
N GLU A 97 11.08 -16.32 -3.27
CA GLU A 97 11.49 -17.09 -4.44
C GLU A 97 11.81 -16.19 -5.64
N MET A 98 11.09 -15.10 -5.77
CA MET A 98 11.32 -14.15 -6.85
C MET A 98 12.57 -13.31 -6.62
N GLY A 99 13.15 -13.38 -5.44
CA GLY A 99 14.33 -12.57 -5.12
C GLY A 99 14.02 -11.09 -5.07
N VAL A 100 12.79 -10.75 -4.71
CA VAL A 100 12.36 -9.36 -4.73
C VAL A 100 12.74 -8.67 -3.43
N GLU A 101 13.23 -7.45 -3.56
CA GLU A 101 13.48 -6.59 -2.41
C GLU A 101 12.51 -5.44 -2.44
N LEU A 102 11.74 -5.30 -1.38
CA LEU A 102 10.79 -4.20 -1.23
C LEU A 102 11.40 -3.12 -0.36
N ASP A 103 12.51 -2.56 -0.83
CA ASP A 103 13.33 -1.66 -0.01
C ASP A 103 12.68 -0.30 0.24
N ALA A 104 11.65 0.05 -0.50
CA ALA A 104 10.90 1.28 -0.26
C ALA A 104 9.73 1.07 0.69
N LEU A 105 9.53 -0.15 1.16
CA LEU A 105 8.40 -0.50 2.01
C LEU A 105 8.90 -1.10 3.31
N HIS A 106 8.34 -0.63 4.41
CA HIS A 106 8.45 -1.35 5.66
C HIS A 106 7.38 -2.43 5.69
N THR A 107 7.56 -3.45 6.50
CA THR A 107 6.56 -4.49 6.65
C THR A 107 6.15 -4.61 8.10
N ALA A 108 4.91 -5.02 8.31
CA ALA A 108 4.40 -5.33 9.63
C ALA A 108 3.35 -6.42 9.47
N LEU A 109 3.11 -7.15 10.54
CA LEU A 109 2.18 -8.27 10.47
C LEU A 109 0.77 -7.80 10.16
N ASN A 110 0.36 -6.72 10.79
CA ASN A 110 -1.02 -6.23 10.63
C ASN A 110 -1.06 -4.71 10.79
N LEU A 111 -2.26 -4.15 10.61
CA LEU A 111 -2.47 -2.71 10.67
C LEU A 111 -2.10 -2.14 12.03
N ASP A 112 -2.48 -2.81 13.11
CA ASP A 112 -2.19 -2.29 14.46
C ASP A 112 -0.71 -2.11 14.67
N LEU A 113 0.11 -3.07 14.24
CA LEU A 113 1.54 -2.97 14.40
C LEU A 113 2.13 -1.86 13.52
N ALA A 114 1.61 -1.69 12.32
CA ALA A 114 2.06 -0.61 11.45
C ALA A 114 1.74 0.74 12.06
N LEU A 115 0.52 0.91 12.58
CA LEU A 115 0.12 2.16 13.20
C LEU A 115 0.97 2.47 14.43
N ALA A 116 1.30 1.45 15.20
CA ALA A 116 2.14 1.65 16.38
C ALA A 116 3.51 2.20 16.02
N ARG A 117 4.04 1.80 14.87
CA ARG A 117 5.33 2.29 14.41
C ARG A 117 5.24 3.66 13.78
N LEU A 118 4.12 3.93 13.09
CA LEU A 118 3.92 5.22 12.43
C LEU A 118 3.52 6.31 13.41
N GLU A 119 2.87 5.94 14.52
CA GLU A 119 2.41 6.89 15.53
C GLU A 119 2.87 6.43 16.89
N PRO A 120 4.16 6.46 17.14
CA PRO A 120 4.66 6.02 18.45
C PRO A 120 4.10 6.90 19.56
N ALA A 121 3.88 6.28 20.71
CA ALA A 121 3.34 6.98 21.86
C ALA A 121 4.32 8.06 22.31
N GLY A 122 3.80 9.13 22.77
CA GLY A 122 4.63 10.18 23.31
C GLY A 122 4.70 11.34 22.46
#